data_510ae3ac01ba2ac8a5183a9d27208fb3
#
_entry.id   510ae3ac01ba2ac8a5183a9d27208fb3
#
_cell.length_a   1.000
_cell.length_b   1.000
_cell.length_c   1.000
_cell.angle_alpha   90.00
_cell.angle_beta   90.00
_cell.angle_gamma   90.00
#
_symmetry.space_group_name_H-M   'P 1'
#
loop_
_entity.id
_entity.type
_entity.pdbx_description
1 polymer ?
#
loop_
_entity_poly.entity_id
_entity_poly.type
_entity_poly.pdbx_seq_one_letter_code
_entity_poly.pdbx_strand_id
1 'polypeptide(L)'
;MIISKLWQITLLVTMPMVAYSVCPKTDDLKAWEKPYPENQKDLLAIQERLHKILPEAKKTVVAIESGGGAGSGVIVSEDGMVLTAAHVIGKSGKRVKIRLPDGKRVNAITLGGSEISDAGMAEITDEGDWPIAPMAARGSSKIGDWCFALGHPGGFDKERGIIVRLGRIIAKEDETIQTDSRLLGGDSGGPLFDFNGRVIGIHSRISKKDDQNFHAPIEAFHAN
;
A
#
# COMPACT_ATOMS: atom_id res chain seq x y z
N MET A 1 -65.15 -21.99 -49.93
CA MET A 1 -64.06 -21.03 -50.34
C MET A 1 -63.59 -20.31 -49.05
N ILE A 2 -62.60 -20.89 -48.35
CA ILE A 2 -62.14 -20.44 -47.06
C ILE A 2 -60.68 -19.88 -47.27
N ILE A 3 -60.56 -18.58 -47.10
CA ILE A 3 -59.28 -17.86 -47.23
C ILE A 3 -58.60 -17.88 -45.87
N SER A 4 -57.43 -18.59 -45.76
CA SER A 4 -56.59 -18.63 -44.59
C SER A 4 -55.70 -17.40 -44.58
N LYS A 5 -55.81 -16.52 -43.57
CA LYS A 5 -54.87 -15.44 -43.30
C LYS A 5 -53.65 -15.99 -42.58
N LEU A 6 -52.51 -16.01 -43.24
CA LEU A 6 -51.20 -16.18 -42.59
C LEU A 6 -50.80 -14.89 -41.87
N TRP A 7 -50.60 -15.00 -40.55
CA TRP A 7 -49.96 -13.96 -39.76
C TRP A 7 -48.44 -14.18 -39.77
N GLN A 8 -47.71 -13.27 -40.37
CA GLN A 8 -46.25 -13.24 -40.22
C GLN A 8 -45.89 -12.56 -38.90
N ILE A 9 -45.35 -13.34 -37.98
CA ILE A 9 -44.77 -12.82 -36.74
C ILE A 9 -43.30 -12.41 -37.06
N THR A 10 -43.07 -11.10 -37.13
CA THR A 10 -41.69 -10.55 -37.24
C THR A 10 -41.08 -10.53 -35.84
N LEU A 11 -40.16 -11.45 -35.58
CA LEU A 11 -39.42 -11.50 -34.35
C LEU A 11 -38.32 -10.41 -34.39
N LEU A 12 -38.52 -9.31 -33.65
CA LEU A 12 -37.48 -8.26 -33.47
C LEU A 12 -36.47 -8.79 -32.46
N VAL A 13 -35.33 -9.28 -32.94
CA VAL A 13 -34.20 -9.63 -32.10
C VAL A 13 -33.48 -8.34 -31.73
N THR A 14 -33.74 -7.82 -30.52
CA THR A 14 -32.93 -6.73 -29.96
C THR A 14 -31.62 -7.32 -29.44
N MET A 15 -30.52 -7.14 -30.17
CA MET A 15 -29.20 -7.44 -29.65
C MET A 15 -28.88 -6.44 -28.53
N PRO A 16 -28.39 -6.91 -27.35
CA PRO A 16 -27.90 -5.98 -26.33
C PRO A 16 -26.70 -5.25 -26.90
N MET A 17 -26.76 -3.92 -26.84
CA MET A 17 -25.65 -3.04 -27.18
C MET A 17 -24.55 -3.27 -26.12
N VAL A 18 -23.52 -4.06 -26.45
CA VAL A 18 -22.33 -4.19 -25.60
C VAL A 18 -21.64 -2.83 -25.60
N ALA A 19 -21.75 -2.12 -24.48
CA ALA A 19 -20.99 -0.91 -24.27
C ALA A 19 -19.51 -1.29 -24.26
N TYR A 20 -18.82 -1.04 -25.36
CA TYR A 20 -17.36 -1.08 -25.38
C TYR A 20 -16.87 0.01 -24.45
N SER A 21 -16.33 -0.39 -23.30
CA SER A 21 -15.54 0.51 -22.44
C SER A 21 -14.37 1.00 -23.30
N VAL A 22 -14.43 2.26 -23.71
CA VAL A 22 -13.32 2.90 -24.43
C VAL A 22 -12.16 2.95 -23.44
N CYS A 23 -11.13 2.15 -23.68
CA CYS A 23 -9.87 2.26 -22.94
C CYS A 23 -9.37 3.72 -23.12
N PRO A 24 -9.13 4.46 -22.03
CA PRO A 24 -8.66 5.84 -22.15
C PRO A 24 -7.37 5.84 -23.00
N LYS A 25 -7.25 6.79 -23.91
CA LYS A 25 -6.01 6.97 -24.67
C LYS A 25 -4.89 7.25 -23.67
N THR A 26 -3.72 6.68 -23.89
CA THR A 26 -2.55 6.86 -22.99
C THR A 26 -2.17 8.34 -22.80
N ASP A 27 -2.51 9.20 -23.76
CA ASP A 27 -2.27 10.64 -23.69
C ASP A 27 -3.10 11.38 -22.62
N ASP A 28 -4.22 10.81 -22.16
CA ASP A 28 -5.08 11.37 -21.12
C ASP A 28 -4.68 10.93 -19.70
N LEU A 29 -3.76 9.95 -19.58
CA LEU A 29 -3.30 9.43 -18.30
C LEU A 29 -2.14 10.27 -17.77
N LYS A 30 -2.11 10.47 -16.42
CA LYS A 30 -0.91 10.99 -15.78
C LYS A 30 0.24 10.00 -15.96
N ALA A 31 1.47 10.50 -15.99
CA ALA A 31 2.65 9.68 -16.25
C ALA A 31 2.77 8.44 -15.35
N TRP A 32 2.35 8.55 -14.08
CA TRP A 32 2.37 7.42 -13.12
C TRP A 32 1.14 6.50 -13.21
N GLU A 33 0.17 6.81 -14.05
CA GLU A 33 -1.01 5.97 -14.34
C GLU A 33 -0.80 5.16 -15.64
N LYS A 34 0.25 5.48 -16.40
CA LYS A 34 0.61 4.76 -17.61
C LYS A 34 1.25 3.39 -17.31
N PRO A 35 1.07 2.39 -18.20
CA PRO A 35 1.72 1.09 -18.07
C PRO A 35 3.26 1.18 -17.98
N TYR A 36 3.86 2.13 -18.67
CA TYR A 36 5.30 2.45 -18.67
C TYR A 36 5.52 3.91 -19.10
N PRO A 37 6.64 4.54 -18.70
CA PRO A 37 7.01 5.86 -19.18
C PRO A 37 7.34 5.80 -20.68
N GLU A 38 6.69 6.62 -21.48
CA GLU A 38 6.85 6.61 -22.94
C GLU A 38 8.00 7.52 -23.41
N ASN A 39 8.40 8.47 -22.55
CA ASN A 39 9.40 9.48 -22.89
C ASN A 39 10.01 10.10 -21.63
N GLN A 40 11.01 10.95 -21.80
CA GLN A 40 11.69 11.65 -20.71
C GLN A 40 10.74 12.54 -19.87
N LYS A 41 9.72 13.14 -20.49
CA LYS A 41 8.75 13.98 -19.78
C LYS A 41 7.95 13.17 -18.77
N ASP A 42 7.59 11.94 -19.11
CA ASP A 42 6.90 11.04 -18.17
C ASP A 42 7.80 10.68 -16.97
N LEU A 43 9.08 10.41 -17.22
CA LEU A 43 10.03 10.13 -16.14
C LEU A 43 10.19 11.32 -15.19
N LEU A 44 10.33 12.53 -15.73
CA LEU A 44 10.39 13.76 -14.93
C LEU A 44 9.12 13.99 -14.14
N ALA A 45 7.95 13.76 -14.73
CA ALA A 45 6.67 13.90 -14.03
C ALA A 45 6.51 12.89 -12.88
N ILE A 46 6.96 11.64 -13.05
CA ILE A 46 7.01 10.64 -11.99
C ILE A 46 7.94 11.10 -10.85
N GLN A 47 9.13 11.57 -11.19
CA GLN A 47 10.09 12.10 -10.22
C GLN A 47 9.54 13.29 -9.43
N GLU A 48 8.99 14.29 -10.11
CA GLU A 48 8.39 15.48 -9.50
C GLU A 48 7.23 15.10 -8.57
N ARG A 49 6.38 14.17 -9.02
CA ARG A 49 5.28 13.69 -8.20
C ARG A 49 5.77 13.01 -6.93
N LEU A 50 6.77 12.14 -7.03
CA LEU A 50 7.38 11.49 -5.86
C LEU A 50 7.99 12.53 -4.91
N HIS A 51 8.77 13.48 -5.41
CA HIS A 51 9.35 14.54 -4.59
C HIS A 51 8.30 15.37 -3.85
N LYS A 52 7.12 15.58 -4.45
CA LYS A 52 6.03 16.34 -3.83
C LYS A 52 5.37 15.60 -2.67
N ILE A 53 5.18 14.27 -2.76
CA ILE A 53 4.45 13.49 -1.75
C ILE A 53 5.36 12.92 -0.67
N LEU A 54 6.63 12.67 -0.99
CA LEU A 54 7.59 12.00 -0.13
C LEU A 54 7.83 12.68 1.23
N PRO A 55 7.95 14.02 1.34
CA PRO A 55 8.16 14.68 2.63
C PRO A 55 7.06 14.39 3.65
N GLU A 56 5.79 14.45 3.23
CA GLU A 56 4.66 14.16 4.11
C GLU A 56 4.57 12.66 4.43
N ALA A 57 4.75 11.79 3.45
CA ALA A 57 4.78 10.35 3.68
C ALA A 57 5.86 9.96 4.70
N LYS A 58 7.06 10.52 4.62
CA LYS A 58 8.16 10.23 5.56
C LYS A 58 7.85 10.60 7.00
N LYS A 59 7.06 11.66 7.25
CA LYS A 59 6.69 12.06 8.61
C LYS A 59 5.90 10.99 9.35
N THR A 60 5.13 10.17 8.61
CA THR A 60 4.23 9.15 9.18
C THR A 60 4.91 7.80 9.46
N VAL A 61 6.13 7.60 8.93
CA VAL A 61 6.84 6.31 9.03
C VAL A 61 7.66 6.25 10.31
N VAL A 62 7.52 5.17 11.03
CA VAL A 62 8.18 4.97 12.33
C VAL A 62 9.01 3.69 12.35
N ALA A 63 10.00 3.63 13.25
CA ALA A 63 10.66 2.37 13.57
C ALA A 63 10.04 1.78 14.84
N ILE A 64 9.88 0.45 14.88
CA ILE A 64 9.34 -0.29 16.02
C ILE A 64 10.47 -1.10 16.65
N GLU A 65 10.70 -0.90 17.96
CA GLU A 65 11.65 -1.65 18.77
C GLU A 65 10.87 -2.67 19.62
N SER A 66 10.95 -3.96 19.28
CA SER A 66 10.19 -5.04 19.95
C SER A 66 11.10 -6.21 20.27
N GLY A 67 11.25 -6.54 21.57
CA GLY A 67 11.88 -7.79 22.03
C GLY A 67 13.30 -8.07 21.54
N GLY A 68 14.09 -7.03 21.22
CA GLY A 68 15.44 -7.15 20.66
C GLY A 68 15.50 -7.21 19.13
N GLY A 69 14.34 -7.14 18.46
CA GLY A 69 14.21 -6.95 17.01
C GLY A 69 13.83 -5.52 16.65
N ALA A 70 13.97 -5.18 15.38
CA ALA A 70 13.55 -3.91 14.82
C ALA A 70 12.67 -4.14 13.59
N GLY A 71 11.65 -3.31 13.47
CA GLY A 71 10.76 -3.25 12.31
C GLY A 71 10.38 -1.81 12.01
N SER A 72 9.49 -1.65 11.09
CA SER A 72 8.92 -0.38 10.67
C SER A 72 7.41 -0.35 10.92
N GLY A 73 6.81 0.84 10.83
CA GLY A 73 5.37 1.03 10.91
C GLY A 73 4.96 2.34 10.26
N VAL A 74 3.65 2.57 10.18
CA VAL A 74 3.07 3.83 9.69
C VAL A 74 1.91 4.26 10.56
N ILE A 75 1.89 5.53 10.97
CA ILE A 75 0.81 6.12 11.75
C ILE A 75 -0.34 6.47 10.81
N VAL A 76 -1.57 6.04 11.15
CA VAL A 76 -2.75 6.19 10.26
C VAL A 76 -3.95 6.89 10.92
N SER A 77 -3.84 7.27 12.20
CA SER A 77 -4.92 7.98 12.90
C SER A 77 -4.40 8.97 13.94
N GLU A 78 -5.25 9.93 14.32
CA GLU A 78 -4.95 10.98 15.32
C GLU A 78 -4.74 10.41 16.74
N ASP A 79 -5.37 9.31 17.05
CA ASP A 79 -5.23 8.59 18.32
C ASP A 79 -3.98 7.70 18.39
N GLY A 80 -3.10 7.75 17.36
CA GLY A 80 -1.82 7.07 17.36
C GLY A 80 -1.86 5.62 16.90
N MET A 81 -2.85 5.21 16.10
CA MET A 81 -2.87 3.89 15.49
C MET A 81 -1.72 3.72 14.52
N VAL A 82 -0.96 2.64 14.68
CA VAL A 82 0.18 2.27 13.84
C VAL A 82 -0.08 0.94 13.17
N LEU A 83 -0.03 0.93 11.84
CA LEU A 83 -0.01 -0.30 11.07
C LEU A 83 1.42 -0.83 10.94
N THR A 84 1.57 -2.14 11.04
CA THR A 84 2.85 -2.85 10.94
C THR A 84 2.63 -4.30 10.53
N ALA A 85 3.67 -5.13 10.52
CA ALA A 85 3.55 -6.57 10.29
C ALA A 85 3.29 -7.33 11.61
N ALA A 86 2.47 -8.38 11.55
CA ALA A 86 2.13 -9.17 12.73
C ALA A 86 3.37 -9.82 13.37
N HIS A 87 4.32 -10.31 12.55
CA HIS A 87 5.55 -10.91 13.06
C HIS A 87 6.48 -9.91 13.79
N VAL A 88 6.36 -8.59 13.52
CA VAL A 88 7.15 -7.54 14.20
C VAL A 88 6.66 -7.35 15.63
N ILE A 89 5.35 -7.35 15.86
CA ILE A 89 4.74 -7.04 17.16
C ILE A 89 4.33 -8.28 17.97
N GLY A 90 4.05 -9.39 17.28
CA GLY A 90 3.60 -10.64 17.89
C GLY A 90 2.22 -10.50 18.58
N LYS A 91 2.10 -11.01 19.82
CA LYS A 91 0.83 -11.04 20.55
C LYS A 91 0.37 -9.66 21.00
N SER A 92 -0.96 -9.48 21.15
CA SER A 92 -1.59 -8.31 21.75
C SER A 92 -1.14 -8.06 23.20
N GLY A 93 -1.19 -6.81 23.64
CA GLY A 93 -0.93 -6.37 25.02
C GLY A 93 0.55 -6.22 25.40
N LYS A 94 1.48 -6.37 24.46
CA LYS A 94 2.90 -6.14 24.72
C LYS A 94 3.25 -4.67 24.63
N ARG A 95 4.10 -4.20 25.54
CA ARG A 95 4.70 -2.87 25.47
C ARG A 95 5.84 -2.88 24.47
N VAL A 96 5.83 -1.93 23.56
CA VAL A 96 6.88 -1.69 22.56
C VAL A 96 7.28 -0.24 22.56
N LYS A 97 8.43 0.09 21.98
CA LYS A 97 8.86 1.47 21.77
C LYS A 97 8.77 1.78 20.28
N ILE A 98 8.16 2.91 20.00
CA ILE A 98 8.10 3.48 18.65
C ILE A 98 9.10 4.65 18.58
N ARG A 99 9.91 4.66 17.54
CA ARG A 99 10.85 5.72 17.24
C ARG A 99 10.29 6.55 16.09
N LEU A 100 9.99 7.80 16.37
CA LEU A 100 9.53 8.78 15.40
C LEU A 100 10.66 9.22 14.47
N PRO A 101 10.36 9.83 13.29
CA PRO A 101 11.39 10.28 12.35
C PRO A 101 12.42 11.26 12.93
N ASP A 102 12.03 12.10 13.90
CA ASP A 102 12.91 13.01 14.61
C ASP A 102 13.84 12.33 15.64
N GLY A 103 13.63 11.02 15.86
CA GLY A 103 14.36 10.21 16.82
C GLY A 103 13.73 10.15 18.23
N LYS A 104 12.62 10.85 18.49
CA LYS A 104 11.89 10.75 19.77
C LYS A 104 11.36 9.34 19.94
N ARG A 105 11.45 8.79 21.15
CA ARG A 105 10.84 7.50 21.54
C ARG A 105 9.53 7.75 22.25
N VAL A 106 8.51 7.02 21.83
CA VAL A 106 7.19 7.02 22.47
C VAL A 106 6.80 5.59 22.85
N ASN A 107 5.93 5.47 23.86
CA ASN A 107 5.40 4.20 24.31
C ASN A 107 4.25 3.77 23.41
N ALA A 108 4.12 2.45 23.22
CA ALA A 108 2.99 1.88 22.49
C ALA A 108 2.64 0.50 23.05
N ILE A 109 1.42 0.06 22.76
CA ILE A 109 0.90 -1.26 23.05
C ILE A 109 0.55 -1.96 21.74
N THR A 110 0.93 -3.24 21.62
CA THR A 110 0.54 -4.08 20.47
C THR A 110 -0.92 -4.48 20.59
N LEU A 111 -1.67 -4.35 19.53
CA LEU A 111 -3.08 -4.77 19.45
C LEU A 111 -3.25 -6.19 18.89
N GLY A 112 -2.15 -6.76 18.36
CA GLY A 112 -2.15 -8.06 17.71
C GLY A 112 -2.29 -7.94 16.19
N GLY A 113 -2.56 -9.07 15.53
CA GLY A 113 -2.68 -9.10 14.08
C GLY A 113 -3.09 -10.47 13.54
N SER A 114 -3.21 -10.54 12.23
CA SER A 114 -3.50 -11.75 11.46
C SER A 114 -2.19 -12.41 11.03
N GLU A 115 -2.00 -13.69 11.35
CA GLU A 115 -0.87 -14.46 10.84
C GLU A 115 -1.04 -14.82 9.35
N ILE A 116 -2.27 -14.85 8.84
CA ILE A 116 -2.58 -15.21 7.45
C ILE A 116 -2.07 -14.12 6.51
N SER A 117 -2.49 -12.87 6.73
CA SER A 117 -2.07 -11.72 5.94
C SER A 117 -0.80 -11.04 6.46
N ASP A 118 -0.29 -11.46 7.64
CA ASP A 118 0.81 -10.81 8.37
C ASP A 118 0.52 -9.32 8.68
N ALA A 119 -0.75 -8.95 8.78
CA ALA A 119 -1.19 -7.61 9.16
C ALA A 119 -1.20 -7.45 10.67
N GLY A 120 -0.56 -6.41 11.20
CA GLY A 120 -0.44 -6.14 12.63
C GLY A 120 -0.70 -4.69 12.98
N MET A 121 -1.16 -4.42 14.21
CA MET A 121 -1.48 -3.09 14.70
C MET A 121 -0.90 -2.84 16.09
N ALA A 122 -0.49 -1.61 16.33
CA ALA A 122 -0.11 -1.12 17.65
C ALA A 122 -0.71 0.28 17.85
N GLU A 123 -0.84 0.70 19.10
CA GLU A 123 -1.36 2.01 19.47
C GLU A 123 -0.32 2.75 20.32
N ILE A 124 0.00 4.00 19.96
CA ILE A 124 0.83 4.88 20.77
C ILE A 124 0.03 5.27 22.01
N THR A 125 0.63 5.12 23.19
CA THR A 125 -0.03 5.41 24.49
C THR A 125 0.38 6.75 25.09
N ASP A 126 1.41 7.39 24.54
CA ASP A 126 1.82 8.74 24.94
C ASP A 126 0.91 9.77 24.25
N GLU A 127 0.64 10.89 24.91
CA GLU A 127 -0.08 12.01 24.33
C GLU A 127 0.79 12.75 23.30
N GLY A 128 0.17 13.18 22.20
CA GLY A 128 0.84 13.94 21.14
C GLY A 128 -0.01 14.14 19.90
N ASP A 129 0.44 15.04 19.05
CA ASP A 129 -0.12 15.22 17.70
C ASP A 129 0.67 14.36 16.72
N TRP A 130 0.00 13.41 16.10
CA TRP A 130 0.66 12.43 15.24
C TRP A 130 0.45 12.77 13.77
N PRO A 131 1.50 12.74 12.93
CA PRO A 131 1.35 12.86 11.49
C PRO A 131 0.66 11.61 10.94
N ILE A 132 -0.37 11.78 10.11
CA ILE A 132 -1.23 10.69 9.66
C ILE A 132 -1.01 10.41 8.18
N ALA A 133 -0.80 9.14 7.83
CA ALA A 133 -0.86 8.67 6.46
C ALA A 133 -2.30 8.29 6.09
N PRO A 134 -2.87 8.83 5.01
CA PRO A 134 -4.17 8.39 4.54
C PRO A 134 -4.09 6.96 4.01
N MET A 135 -5.08 6.14 4.34
CA MET A 135 -5.22 4.79 3.79
C MET A 135 -5.96 4.83 2.45
N ALA A 136 -5.58 3.98 1.52
CA ALA A 136 -6.26 3.82 0.25
C ALA A 136 -7.60 3.09 0.44
N ALA A 137 -8.57 3.36 -0.43
CA ALA A 137 -9.82 2.60 -0.44
C ALA A 137 -9.59 1.14 -0.87
N ARG A 138 -10.45 0.23 -0.43
CA ARG A 138 -10.44 -1.18 -0.86
C ARG A 138 -10.44 -1.28 -2.39
N GLY A 139 -9.60 -2.14 -2.95
CA GLY A 139 -9.54 -2.40 -4.39
C GLY A 139 -8.96 -1.26 -5.23
N SER A 140 -8.42 -0.21 -4.63
CA SER A 140 -7.89 0.94 -5.37
C SER A 140 -6.55 0.68 -6.07
N SER A 141 -5.82 -0.34 -5.67
CA SER A 141 -4.52 -0.71 -6.26
C SER A 141 -4.67 -1.88 -7.24
N LYS A 142 -3.90 -1.88 -8.33
CA LYS A 142 -3.91 -2.91 -9.37
C LYS A 142 -2.50 -3.25 -9.84
N ILE A 143 -2.36 -4.40 -10.49
CA ILE A 143 -1.10 -4.82 -11.13
C ILE A 143 -0.69 -3.75 -12.15
N GLY A 144 0.59 -3.39 -12.14
CA GLY A 144 1.16 -2.37 -12.98
C GLY A 144 1.18 -0.95 -12.36
N ASP A 145 0.50 -0.70 -11.25
CA ASP A 145 0.54 0.61 -10.59
C ASP A 145 1.93 0.91 -10.04
N TRP A 146 2.36 2.15 -10.18
CA TRP A 146 3.54 2.67 -9.52
C TRP A 146 3.29 2.79 -8.02
N CYS A 147 4.28 2.37 -7.24
CA CYS A 147 4.27 2.45 -5.79
C CYS A 147 5.65 2.80 -5.26
N PHE A 148 5.72 3.22 -3.99
CA PHE A 148 6.98 3.39 -3.32
C PHE A 148 6.93 2.84 -1.89
N ALA A 149 7.99 2.17 -1.50
CA ALA A 149 8.17 1.57 -0.20
C ALA A 149 9.00 2.48 0.70
N LEU A 150 8.60 2.64 1.96
CA LEU A 150 9.35 3.35 3.00
C LEU A 150 9.61 2.43 4.18
N GLY A 151 10.82 2.54 4.78
CA GLY A 151 11.14 1.73 5.94
C GLY A 151 12.49 2.05 6.55
N HIS A 152 12.81 1.30 7.61
CA HIS A 152 14.05 1.42 8.39
C HIS A 152 14.85 0.11 8.30
N PRO A 153 15.50 -0.20 7.16
CA PRO A 153 16.28 -1.42 7.03
C PRO A 153 17.40 -1.49 8.08
N GLY A 154 17.49 -2.60 8.80
CA GLY A 154 18.41 -2.75 9.93
C GLY A 154 18.00 -1.98 11.19
N GLY A 155 16.80 -1.37 11.23
CA GLY A 155 16.29 -0.56 12.33
C GLY A 155 16.52 0.95 12.15
N PHE A 156 16.16 1.72 13.19
CA PHE A 156 16.29 3.18 13.17
C PHE A 156 17.76 3.62 13.10
N ASP A 157 18.05 4.49 12.14
CA ASP A 157 19.34 5.14 11.97
C ASP A 157 19.11 6.60 11.60
N LYS A 158 19.54 7.52 12.47
CA LYS A 158 19.27 8.96 12.32
C LYS A 158 20.01 9.58 11.13
N GLU A 159 21.21 9.10 10.84
CA GLU A 159 22.05 9.65 9.75
C GLU A 159 21.54 9.17 8.39
N ARG A 160 21.26 7.88 8.26
CA ARG A 160 20.69 7.30 7.04
C ARG A 160 19.25 7.76 6.80
N GLY A 161 18.46 7.90 7.86
CA GLY A 161 17.03 8.19 7.79
C GLY A 161 16.19 7.06 7.20
N ILE A 162 14.98 7.43 6.72
CA ILE A 162 14.05 6.51 6.08
C ILE A 162 14.48 6.23 4.64
N ILE A 163 14.60 4.96 4.29
CA ILE A 163 14.94 4.53 2.93
C ILE A 163 13.69 4.52 2.06
N VAL A 164 13.87 4.97 0.82
CA VAL A 164 12.83 5.03 -0.22
C VAL A 164 13.18 4.06 -1.33
N ARG A 165 12.21 3.28 -1.77
CA ARG A 165 12.33 2.40 -2.93
C ARG A 165 11.13 2.58 -3.84
N LEU A 166 11.39 2.94 -5.09
CA LEU A 166 10.39 3.04 -6.13
C LEU A 166 10.20 1.68 -6.78
N GLY A 167 8.96 1.32 -7.12
CA GLY A 167 8.66 0.06 -7.79
C GLY A 167 7.25 0.03 -8.37
N ARG A 168 6.86 -1.17 -8.76
CA ARG A 168 5.56 -1.48 -9.36
C ARG A 168 4.92 -2.66 -8.65
N ILE A 169 3.59 -2.70 -8.63
CA ILE A 169 2.84 -3.89 -8.26
C ILE A 169 2.96 -4.88 -9.42
N ILE A 170 3.54 -6.05 -9.17
CA ILE A 170 3.77 -7.09 -10.18
C ILE A 170 2.81 -8.28 -10.05
N ALA A 171 2.25 -8.50 -8.84
CA ALA A 171 1.17 -9.45 -8.61
C ALA A 171 0.29 -8.97 -7.44
N LYS A 172 -0.97 -9.38 -7.44
CA LYS A 172 -1.92 -9.11 -6.37
C LYS A 172 -2.87 -10.29 -6.21
N GLU A 173 -3.00 -10.74 -4.97
CA GLU A 173 -3.95 -11.75 -4.51
C GLU A 173 -4.73 -11.19 -3.32
N ASP A 174 -5.75 -11.89 -2.83
CA ASP A 174 -6.62 -11.39 -1.75
C ASP A 174 -5.85 -10.99 -0.49
N GLU A 175 -4.83 -11.78 -0.11
CA GLU A 175 -4.05 -11.59 1.12
C GLU A 175 -2.62 -11.06 0.86
N THR A 176 -2.27 -10.73 -0.40
CA THR A 176 -0.88 -10.39 -0.72
C THR A 176 -0.77 -9.48 -1.93
N ILE A 177 0.03 -8.42 -1.78
CA ILE A 177 0.57 -7.62 -2.89
C ILE A 177 2.04 -7.99 -3.06
N GLN A 178 2.48 -8.19 -4.31
CA GLN A 178 3.89 -8.40 -4.65
C GLN A 178 4.40 -7.22 -5.47
N THR A 179 5.61 -6.75 -5.15
CA THR A 179 6.26 -5.65 -5.87
C THR A 179 7.69 -6.02 -6.27
N ASP A 180 8.24 -5.26 -7.22
CA ASP A 180 9.66 -5.29 -7.58
C ASP A 180 10.53 -4.34 -6.70
N SER A 181 9.93 -3.70 -5.70
CA SER A 181 10.63 -2.88 -4.71
C SER A 181 11.40 -3.76 -3.73
N ARG A 182 12.73 -3.80 -3.84
CA ARG A 182 13.57 -4.67 -3.00
C ARG A 182 13.52 -4.25 -1.54
N LEU A 183 12.97 -5.13 -0.69
CA LEU A 183 12.93 -4.96 0.76
C LEU A 183 14.13 -5.62 1.44
N LEU A 184 14.45 -5.17 2.64
CA LEU A 184 15.51 -5.71 3.49
C LEU A 184 14.99 -5.95 4.91
N GLY A 185 15.73 -6.73 5.72
CA GLY A 185 15.42 -6.93 7.14
C GLY A 185 15.33 -5.58 7.87
N GLY A 186 14.25 -5.37 8.64
CA GLY A 186 13.93 -4.10 9.30
C GLY A 186 12.93 -3.22 8.53
N ASP A 187 12.75 -3.42 7.22
CA ASP A 187 11.65 -2.80 6.48
C ASP A 187 10.28 -3.39 6.86
N SER A 188 10.24 -4.63 7.37
CA SER A 188 9.03 -5.31 7.84
C SER A 188 8.13 -4.39 8.65
N GLY A 189 6.85 -4.29 8.26
CA GLY A 189 5.87 -3.40 8.86
C GLY A 189 5.85 -1.98 8.30
N GLY A 190 6.81 -1.59 7.47
CA GLY A 190 6.80 -0.30 6.79
C GLY A 190 5.73 -0.20 5.71
N PRO A 191 5.30 1.01 5.34
CA PRO A 191 4.24 1.23 4.38
C PRO A 191 4.69 1.11 2.93
N LEU A 192 3.80 0.57 2.11
CA LEU A 192 3.78 0.70 0.66
C LEU A 192 2.76 1.79 0.31
N PHE A 193 3.19 2.82 -0.41
CA PHE A 193 2.37 3.95 -0.82
C PHE A 193 2.05 3.93 -2.32
N ASP A 194 0.87 4.42 -2.68
CA ASP A 194 0.54 4.80 -4.06
C ASP A 194 1.07 6.21 -4.41
N PHE A 195 0.99 6.59 -5.68
CA PHE A 195 1.38 7.93 -6.15
C PHE A 195 0.37 9.04 -5.80
N ASN A 196 -0.68 8.73 -5.05
CA ASN A 196 -1.53 9.72 -4.39
C ASN A 196 -1.11 9.99 -2.94
N GLY A 197 -0.08 9.26 -2.43
CA GLY A 197 0.42 9.36 -1.06
C GLY A 197 -0.43 8.58 -0.05
N ARG A 198 -1.16 7.56 -0.48
CA ARG A 198 -2.01 6.73 0.37
C ARG A 198 -1.36 5.37 0.59
N VAL A 199 -1.48 4.84 1.79
CA VAL A 199 -1.01 3.49 2.14
C VAL A 199 -1.88 2.46 1.42
N ILE A 200 -1.25 1.60 0.60
CA ILE A 200 -1.90 0.50 -0.13
C ILE A 200 -1.51 -0.88 0.41
N GLY A 201 -0.51 -0.95 1.27
CA GLY A 201 -0.07 -2.19 1.91
C GLY A 201 1.03 -1.97 2.93
N ILE A 202 1.36 -3.04 3.66
CA ILE A 202 2.38 -3.05 4.72
C ILE A 202 3.40 -4.14 4.40
N HIS A 203 4.69 -3.82 4.48
CA HIS A 203 5.77 -4.77 4.17
C HIS A 203 5.73 -5.99 5.10
N SER A 204 5.60 -7.16 4.52
CA SER A 204 5.45 -8.42 5.23
C SER A 204 6.74 -9.24 5.13
N ARG A 205 6.95 -9.91 4.04
CA ARG A 205 8.04 -10.87 3.88
C ARG A 205 8.80 -10.69 2.59
N ILE A 206 10.03 -11.14 2.60
CA ILE A 206 10.93 -11.22 1.44
C ILE A 206 11.34 -12.67 1.22
N SER A 207 11.73 -13.00 0.00
CA SER A 207 12.43 -14.24 -0.28
C SER A 207 13.86 -13.97 -0.78
N LYS A 208 14.57 -15.04 -1.15
CA LYS A 208 15.93 -14.93 -1.69
C LYS A 208 15.98 -14.36 -3.11
N LYS A 209 14.82 -14.25 -3.79
CA LYS A 209 14.71 -13.68 -5.12
C LYS A 209 14.35 -12.20 -5.01
N ASP A 210 15.01 -11.37 -5.81
CA ASP A 210 14.85 -9.90 -5.74
C ASP A 210 13.43 -9.40 -6.11
N ASP A 211 12.66 -10.20 -6.85
CA ASP A 211 11.28 -9.94 -7.26
C ASP A 211 10.22 -10.45 -6.26
N GLN A 212 10.64 -11.07 -5.17
CA GLN A 212 9.74 -11.65 -4.15
C GLN A 212 9.68 -10.76 -2.90
N ASN A 213 9.09 -9.60 -3.05
CA ASN A 213 8.85 -8.64 -1.98
C ASN A 213 7.34 -8.54 -1.77
N PHE A 214 6.86 -9.06 -0.64
CA PHE A 214 5.44 -9.23 -0.35
C PHE A 214 4.95 -8.26 0.71
N HIS A 215 3.70 -7.82 0.54
CA HIS A 215 3.04 -6.86 1.42
C HIS A 215 1.64 -7.37 1.79
N ALA A 216 1.26 -7.20 3.05
CA ALA A 216 -0.13 -7.32 3.47
C ALA A 216 -0.93 -6.19 2.81
N PRO A 217 -2.00 -6.47 2.07
CA PRO A 217 -2.79 -5.43 1.42
C PRO A 217 -3.51 -4.56 2.44
N ILE A 218 -3.79 -3.31 2.11
CA ILE A 218 -4.48 -2.37 3.02
C ILE A 218 -5.87 -2.88 3.41
N GLU A 219 -6.47 -3.70 2.57
CA GLU A 219 -7.75 -4.37 2.80
C GLU A 219 -7.77 -5.21 4.08
N ALA A 220 -6.62 -5.76 4.49
CA ALA A 220 -6.49 -6.53 5.74
C ALA A 220 -6.64 -5.68 7.01
N PHE A 221 -6.54 -4.35 6.89
CA PHE A 221 -6.63 -3.39 8.00
C PHE A 221 -7.97 -2.62 8.04
N HIS A 222 -8.79 -2.73 7.01
CA HIS A 222 -10.12 -2.15 7.05
C HIS A 222 -11.05 -3.02 7.89
N ALA A 223 -11.78 -2.41 8.83
CA ALA A 223 -12.85 -3.09 9.55
C ALA A 223 -13.90 -3.64 8.57
N ASN A 224 -14.38 -4.86 8.82
CA ASN A 224 -15.49 -5.46 8.07
C ASN A 224 -16.81 -4.84 8.49
#